data_70f0b4f5a1af3a7e9a56827ffa9c8d77
#
_entry.id   70f0b4f5a1af3a7e9a56827ffa9c8d77
#
_cell.length_a   1.000
_cell.length_b   1.000
_cell.length_c   1.000
_cell.angle_alpha   90.00
_cell.angle_beta   90.00
_cell.angle_gamma   90.00
#
_symmetry.space_group_name_H-M   'P 1'
#
loop_
_entity.id
_entity.type
_entity.pdbx_description
1 polymer ?
#
loop_
_entity_poly.entity_id
_entity_poly.type
_entity_poly.pdbx_seq_one_letter_code
_entity_poly.pdbx_strand_id
1 'polypeptide(L)'
;AYAFNTASSTNQDWLWGTTYQYIGQCYLFLQKLENAGSDIASDAEKEQWRAECQFLVAYYHFATLRRYGPIPITDSYIPMDTPTSEYNGRFHFDYCVDWIANQLDEAAKVLPANRTVTNEWGRATSTIAKAVKARLLLYAASPLWNGSFPYPNWQNENFETPGYGKALVSNTYDKSKWERALAACQEALTLATTSGDRELYDDDEYYSRQSLNLPFVPGVADVEDNKEFLKNVMKMRYAVSTRESEGNKEIIWGLSNQFDFYSRYPLRCLLYTSPSPRDA
;
A
#
# COMPACT_ATOMS: atom_id res chain seq x y z
N ALA A 1 -29.43 7.13 8.43
CA ALA A 1 -28.74 8.05 7.52
C ALA A 1 -27.49 8.54 8.22
N TYR A 2 -26.31 8.11 7.78
CA TYR A 2 -25.06 8.66 8.25
C TYR A 2 -24.90 10.03 7.59
N ALA A 3 -24.98 11.09 8.39
CA ALA A 3 -24.61 12.41 7.92
C ALA A 3 -23.08 12.37 7.67
N PHE A 4 -22.68 12.52 6.41
CA PHE A 4 -21.28 12.81 6.10
C PHE A 4 -20.95 14.15 6.76
N ASN A 5 -20.10 14.10 7.75
CA ASN A 5 -19.60 15.30 8.39
C ASN A 5 -18.83 16.10 7.34
N THR A 6 -19.23 17.33 7.11
CA THR A 6 -18.44 18.25 6.29
C THR A 6 -17.04 18.34 6.89
N ALA A 7 -16.03 18.23 6.06
CA ALA A 7 -14.65 18.38 6.49
C ALA A 7 -14.51 19.69 7.27
N SER A 8 -14.29 19.60 8.57
CA SER A 8 -14.04 20.75 9.43
C SER A 8 -12.56 20.78 9.81
N SER A 9 -12.02 21.96 10.04
CA SER A 9 -10.65 22.15 10.54
C SER A 9 -10.40 21.51 11.90
N THR A 10 -11.45 21.05 12.59
CA THR A 10 -11.40 20.36 13.88
C THR A 10 -11.32 18.83 13.74
N ASN A 11 -11.50 18.26 12.56
CA ASN A 11 -11.26 16.84 12.32
C ASN A 11 -9.75 16.62 12.33
N GLN A 12 -9.24 16.18 13.46
CA GLN A 12 -7.83 15.79 13.59
C GLN A 12 -7.58 14.55 12.75
N ASP A 13 -7.04 14.76 11.54
CA ASP A 13 -6.46 13.69 10.78
C ASP A 13 -5.05 13.39 11.31
N TRP A 14 -4.97 12.39 12.15
CA TRP A 14 -3.73 11.94 12.79
C TRP A 14 -2.70 11.39 11.80
N LEU A 15 -3.13 11.04 10.58
CA LEU A 15 -2.25 10.37 9.61
C LEU A 15 -1.06 11.26 9.19
N TRP A 16 -1.28 12.57 8.98
CA TRP A 16 -0.21 13.49 8.62
C TRP A 16 0.94 13.49 9.64
N GLY A 17 0.62 13.76 10.90
CA GLY A 17 1.62 13.80 11.96
C GLY A 17 2.29 12.45 12.19
N THR A 18 1.51 11.38 12.19
CA THR A 18 2.00 10.02 12.43
C THR A 18 2.95 9.53 11.34
N THR A 19 2.64 9.78 10.06
CA THR A 19 3.52 9.34 8.97
C THR A 19 4.85 10.08 8.97
N TYR A 20 4.87 11.40 9.20
CA TYR A 20 6.13 12.14 9.31
C TYR A 20 6.93 11.77 10.57
N GLN A 21 6.26 11.42 11.67
CA GLN A 21 6.93 10.86 12.83
C GLN A 21 7.64 9.55 12.49
N TYR A 22 7.00 8.64 11.78
CA TYR A 22 7.61 7.37 11.36
C TYR A 22 8.74 7.57 10.35
N ILE A 23 8.61 8.52 9.43
CA ILE A 23 9.68 8.91 8.52
C ILE A 23 10.91 9.40 9.32
N GLY A 24 10.68 10.28 10.30
CA GLY A 24 11.75 10.76 11.20
C GLY A 24 12.41 9.62 11.99
N GLN A 25 11.64 8.65 12.47
CA GLN A 25 12.17 7.46 13.14
C GLN A 25 13.02 6.59 12.22
N CYS A 26 12.63 6.42 10.95
CA CYS A 26 13.45 5.70 9.97
C CYS A 26 14.80 6.39 9.76
N TYR A 27 14.83 7.71 9.57
CA TYR A 27 16.08 8.44 9.40
C TYR A 27 16.96 8.46 10.66
N LEU A 28 16.33 8.57 11.84
CA LEU A 28 17.07 8.43 13.11
C LEU A 28 17.69 7.04 13.26
N PHE A 29 16.98 5.99 12.87
CA PHE A 29 17.50 4.63 12.85
C PHE A 29 18.69 4.52 11.88
N LEU A 30 18.57 5.03 10.66
CA LEU A 30 19.64 5.02 9.66
C LEU A 30 20.89 5.73 10.17
N GLN A 31 20.75 6.89 10.80
CA GLN A 31 21.87 7.62 11.40
C GLN A 31 22.59 6.81 12.49
N LYS A 32 21.82 6.09 13.31
CA LYS A 32 22.40 5.22 14.35
C LYS A 32 23.04 3.95 13.76
N LEU A 33 22.45 3.41 12.70
CA LEU A 33 22.95 2.22 12.01
C LEU A 33 24.33 2.44 11.38
N GLU A 34 24.61 3.65 10.89
CA GLU A 34 25.94 4.01 10.34
C GLU A 34 27.05 3.89 11.38
N ASN A 35 26.74 4.17 12.65
CA ASN A 35 27.68 4.13 13.75
C ASN A 35 27.66 2.77 14.51
N ALA A 36 26.84 1.82 14.09
CA ALA A 36 26.76 0.51 14.74
C ALA A 36 27.99 -0.33 14.42
N GLY A 37 28.60 -0.92 15.44
CA GLY A 37 29.73 -1.83 15.29
C GLY A 37 29.37 -3.14 14.58
N SER A 38 30.39 -3.88 14.12
CA SER A 38 30.21 -5.20 13.50
C SER A 38 29.74 -6.28 14.48
N ASP A 39 29.88 -6.02 15.77
CA ASP A 39 29.36 -6.83 16.87
C ASP A 39 27.84 -6.75 17.02
N ILE A 40 27.23 -5.68 16.49
CA ILE A 40 25.78 -5.46 16.53
C ILE A 40 25.10 -6.00 15.28
N ALA A 41 25.66 -5.75 14.09
CA ALA A 41 25.13 -6.19 12.81
C ALA A 41 26.23 -6.31 11.77
N SER A 42 26.16 -7.34 10.94
CA SER A 42 27.02 -7.50 9.76
C SER A 42 26.70 -6.45 8.69
N ASP A 43 27.62 -6.23 7.78
CA ASP A 43 27.41 -5.26 6.68
C ASP A 43 26.22 -5.65 5.79
N ALA A 44 25.99 -6.94 5.57
CA ALA A 44 24.85 -7.44 4.82
C ALA A 44 23.50 -7.15 5.53
N GLU A 45 23.44 -7.32 6.86
CA GLU A 45 22.26 -6.97 7.64
C GLU A 45 22.02 -5.47 7.63
N LYS A 46 23.06 -4.66 7.76
CA LYS A 46 22.97 -3.19 7.68
C LYS A 46 22.42 -2.74 6.32
N GLU A 47 22.92 -3.34 5.23
CA GLU A 47 22.45 -3.02 3.89
C GLU A 47 20.96 -3.39 3.72
N GLN A 48 20.56 -4.55 4.19
CA GLN A 48 19.16 -4.98 4.17
C GLN A 48 18.26 -4.05 5.01
N TRP A 49 18.68 -3.67 6.21
CA TRP A 49 17.90 -2.76 7.06
C TRP A 49 17.81 -1.34 6.48
N ARG A 50 18.84 -0.86 5.78
CA ARG A 50 18.77 0.38 5.02
C ARG A 50 17.68 0.31 3.94
N ALA A 51 17.65 -0.78 3.17
CA ALA A 51 16.66 -0.98 2.14
C ALA A 51 15.23 -1.10 2.70
N GLU A 52 15.05 -1.76 3.85
CA GLU A 52 13.76 -1.80 4.55
C GLU A 52 13.31 -0.42 5.02
N CYS A 53 14.22 0.37 5.61
CA CYS A 53 13.90 1.76 5.98
C CYS A 53 13.57 2.62 4.76
N GLN A 54 14.32 2.48 3.67
CA GLN A 54 14.06 3.20 2.42
C GLN A 54 12.67 2.87 1.86
N PHE A 55 12.30 1.59 1.87
CA PHE A 55 10.95 1.15 1.52
C PHE A 55 9.89 1.79 2.44
N LEU A 56 10.07 1.78 3.76
CA LEU A 56 9.13 2.36 4.71
C LEU A 56 8.97 3.86 4.53
N VAL A 57 10.06 4.59 4.33
CA VAL A 57 10.03 6.03 4.03
C VAL A 57 9.21 6.30 2.78
N ALA A 58 9.46 5.55 1.69
CA ALA A 58 8.69 5.66 0.46
C ALA A 58 7.21 5.34 0.67
N TYR A 59 6.90 4.28 1.41
CA TYR A 59 5.53 3.87 1.70
C TYR A 59 4.77 4.91 2.53
N TYR A 60 5.38 5.50 3.54
CA TYR A 60 4.75 6.55 4.35
C TYR A 60 4.51 7.83 3.55
N HIS A 61 5.44 8.21 2.68
CA HIS A 61 5.21 9.31 1.74
C HIS A 61 4.04 8.98 0.78
N PHE A 62 3.97 7.76 0.25
CA PHE A 62 2.85 7.35 -0.60
C PHE A 62 1.51 7.36 0.15
N ALA A 63 1.47 6.86 1.38
CA ALA A 63 0.27 6.88 2.20
C ALA A 63 -0.24 8.31 2.42
N THR A 64 0.69 9.25 2.66
CA THR A 64 0.39 10.67 2.84
C THR A 64 -0.02 11.33 1.52
N LEU A 65 0.72 11.08 0.42
CA LEU A 65 0.41 11.59 -0.92
C LEU A 65 -1.00 11.19 -1.37
N ARG A 66 -1.38 9.94 -1.14
CA ARG A 66 -2.69 9.41 -1.52
C ARG A 66 -3.85 10.10 -0.79
N ARG A 67 -3.63 10.60 0.41
CA ARG A 67 -4.67 11.23 1.23
C ARG A 67 -4.72 12.75 1.08
N TYR A 68 -3.57 13.39 0.91
CA TYR A 68 -3.45 14.86 0.94
C TYR A 68 -3.02 15.47 -0.39
N GLY A 69 -2.77 14.66 -1.42
CA GLY A 69 -2.19 15.14 -2.69
C GLY A 69 -0.72 15.55 -2.53
N PRO A 70 -0.30 16.66 -3.13
CA PRO A 70 1.06 17.18 -2.99
C PRO A 70 1.50 17.30 -1.54
N ILE A 71 2.72 16.85 -1.23
CA ILE A 71 3.27 16.78 0.12
C ILE A 71 4.70 17.30 0.17
N PRO A 72 5.20 17.72 1.33
CA PRO A 72 6.64 17.87 1.56
C PRO A 72 7.34 16.51 1.45
N ILE A 73 8.50 16.49 0.81
CA ILE A 73 9.39 15.32 0.80
C ILE A 73 10.45 15.52 1.88
N THR A 74 10.63 14.51 2.70
CA THR A 74 11.69 14.41 3.69
C THR A 74 12.66 13.31 3.25
N ASP A 75 13.89 13.66 2.95
CA ASP A 75 14.94 12.79 2.41
C ASP A 75 16.11 12.57 3.38
N SER A 76 16.04 13.18 4.55
CA SER A 76 17.10 13.13 5.58
C SER A 76 16.52 13.31 6.98
N TYR A 77 17.35 13.07 8.00
CA TYR A 77 16.99 13.35 9.38
C TYR A 77 16.87 14.86 9.62
N ILE A 78 15.73 15.28 10.15
CA ILE A 78 15.48 16.67 10.53
C ILE A 78 15.55 16.78 12.07
N PRO A 79 16.52 17.52 12.63
CA PRO A 79 16.60 17.78 14.06
C PRO A 79 15.34 18.45 14.62
N MET A 80 15.01 18.19 15.88
CA MET A 80 13.81 18.73 16.51
C MET A 80 13.85 20.25 16.73
N ASP A 81 15.03 20.84 16.75
CA ASP A 81 15.28 22.26 16.88
C ASP A 81 15.38 23.02 15.56
N THR A 82 15.13 22.33 14.43
CA THR A 82 15.13 22.95 13.10
C THR A 82 14.05 24.02 13.00
N PRO A 83 14.42 25.27 12.61
CA PRO A 83 13.44 26.34 12.44
C PRO A 83 12.38 26.00 11.39
N THR A 84 11.14 26.42 11.61
CA THR A 84 10.03 26.15 10.68
C THR A 84 10.26 26.74 9.29
N SER A 85 11.08 27.78 9.16
CA SER A 85 11.47 28.40 7.88
C SER A 85 12.36 27.51 7.00
N GLU A 86 12.97 26.47 7.58
CA GLU A 86 13.84 25.53 6.87
C GLU A 86 13.09 24.30 6.34
N TYR A 87 11.82 24.13 6.73
CA TYR A 87 11.02 23.03 6.21
C TYR A 87 10.59 23.30 4.77
N ASN A 88 10.68 22.30 3.91
CA ASN A 88 10.19 22.35 2.55
C ASN A 88 8.68 22.58 2.51
N GLY A 89 8.23 23.33 1.52
CA GLY A 89 6.83 23.37 1.14
C GLY A 89 6.38 22.06 0.48
N ARG A 90 5.16 22.03 -0.02
CA ARG A 90 4.65 20.89 -0.79
C ARG A 90 5.36 20.84 -2.14
N PHE A 91 5.84 19.68 -2.51
CA PHE A 91 6.35 19.43 -3.86
C PHE A 91 5.20 19.16 -4.83
N HIS A 92 5.44 19.42 -6.12
CA HIS A 92 4.51 19.04 -7.18
C HIS A 92 4.15 17.57 -7.11
N PHE A 93 2.90 17.22 -7.40
CA PHE A 93 2.41 15.85 -7.29
C PHE A 93 3.26 14.85 -8.08
N ASP A 94 3.56 15.15 -9.33
CA ASP A 94 4.36 14.26 -10.19
C ASP A 94 5.80 14.10 -9.68
N TYR A 95 6.40 15.18 -9.14
CA TYR A 95 7.69 15.09 -8.47
C TYR A 95 7.66 14.13 -7.28
N CYS A 96 6.62 14.22 -6.44
CA CYS A 96 6.45 13.29 -5.33
C CYS A 96 6.33 11.84 -5.81
N VAL A 97 5.56 11.60 -6.87
CA VAL A 97 5.40 10.27 -7.48
C VAL A 97 6.72 9.71 -7.97
N ASP A 98 7.50 10.53 -8.69
CA ASP A 98 8.81 10.11 -9.24
C ASP A 98 9.80 9.82 -8.12
N TRP A 99 9.86 10.66 -7.10
CA TRP A 99 10.72 10.45 -5.94
C TRP A 99 10.38 9.15 -5.20
N ILE A 100 9.09 8.94 -4.89
CA ILE A 100 8.63 7.73 -4.19
C ILE A 100 8.90 6.47 -5.03
N ALA A 101 8.60 6.51 -6.33
CA ALA A 101 8.85 5.39 -7.24
C ALA A 101 10.34 5.01 -7.29
N ASN A 102 11.22 6.02 -7.33
CA ASN A 102 12.66 5.81 -7.31
C ASN A 102 13.14 5.18 -5.99
N GLN A 103 12.63 5.66 -4.84
CA GLN A 103 12.97 5.06 -3.54
C GLN A 103 12.54 3.59 -3.46
N LEU A 104 11.37 3.25 -4.00
CA LEU A 104 10.88 1.86 -4.05
C LEU A 104 11.75 0.99 -4.98
N ASP A 105 12.20 1.52 -6.11
CA ASP A 105 13.09 0.81 -7.02
C ASP A 105 14.47 0.55 -6.40
N GLU A 106 15.06 1.54 -5.75
CA GLU A 106 16.35 1.38 -5.07
C GLU A 106 16.25 0.35 -3.93
N ALA A 107 15.21 0.43 -3.11
CA ALA A 107 14.98 -0.57 -2.06
C ALA A 107 14.82 -1.98 -2.63
N ALA A 108 14.09 -2.13 -3.75
CA ALA A 108 13.85 -3.43 -4.38
C ALA A 108 15.10 -4.11 -4.91
N LYS A 109 16.20 -3.39 -5.18
CA LYS A 109 17.48 -3.97 -5.64
C LYS A 109 18.18 -4.81 -4.55
N VAL A 110 17.95 -4.47 -3.29
CA VAL A 110 18.61 -5.09 -2.13
C VAL A 110 17.69 -6.06 -1.41
N LEU A 111 16.39 -5.77 -1.37
CA LEU A 111 15.41 -6.58 -0.64
C LEU A 111 15.24 -7.97 -1.28
N PRO A 112 15.09 -9.04 -0.48
CA PRO A 112 14.79 -10.36 -0.99
C PRO A 112 13.42 -10.38 -1.66
N ALA A 113 13.23 -11.24 -2.66
CA ALA A 113 11.96 -11.34 -3.37
C ALA A 113 10.82 -11.92 -2.50
N ASN A 114 11.16 -12.83 -1.60
CA ASN A 114 10.24 -13.45 -0.67
C ASN A 114 10.93 -13.67 0.69
N ARG A 115 10.12 -13.88 1.74
CA ARG A 115 10.59 -14.29 3.07
C ARG A 115 9.87 -15.57 3.47
N THR A 116 10.66 -16.60 3.71
CA THR A 116 10.17 -17.94 4.03
C THR A 116 10.12 -18.20 5.53
N VAL A 117 10.75 -17.36 6.34
CA VAL A 117 10.82 -17.51 7.80
C VAL A 117 9.62 -16.81 8.45
N THR A 118 8.83 -17.56 9.20
CA THR A 118 7.55 -17.11 9.79
C THR A 118 7.69 -15.84 10.65
N ASN A 119 8.77 -15.69 11.40
CA ASN A 119 8.99 -14.49 12.22
C ASN A 119 9.40 -13.25 11.42
N GLU A 120 9.70 -13.40 10.14
CA GLU A 120 9.99 -12.30 9.21
C GLU A 120 8.80 -11.91 8.34
N TRP A 121 7.68 -12.60 8.50
CA TRP A 121 6.48 -12.29 7.74
C TRP A 121 6.02 -10.85 8.00
N GLY A 122 5.66 -10.15 6.93
CA GLY A 122 5.28 -8.72 6.99
C GLY A 122 6.46 -7.74 6.84
N ARG A 123 7.72 -8.18 6.91
CA ARG A 123 8.88 -7.34 6.56
C ARG A 123 8.93 -7.09 5.05
N ALA A 124 9.55 -5.97 4.68
CA ALA A 124 9.63 -5.55 3.28
C ALA A 124 10.36 -6.59 2.40
N THR A 125 9.84 -6.77 1.19
CA THR A 125 10.45 -7.56 0.11
C THR A 125 10.45 -6.77 -1.19
N SER A 126 11.25 -7.17 -2.17
CA SER A 126 11.23 -6.53 -3.48
C SER A 126 9.88 -6.72 -4.19
N THR A 127 9.20 -7.85 -3.97
CA THR A 127 7.84 -8.08 -4.47
C THR A 127 6.85 -7.05 -3.90
N ILE A 128 6.92 -6.79 -2.59
CA ILE A 128 6.08 -5.75 -1.94
C ILE A 128 6.41 -4.37 -2.50
N ALA A 129 7.71 -4.03 -2.63
CA ALA A 129 8.13 -2.73 -3.15
C ALA A 129 7.63 -2.48 -4.58
N LYS A 130 7.75 -3.48 -5.47
CA LYS A 130 7.24 -3.39 -6.85
C LYS A 130 5.71 -3.32 -6.91
N ALA A 131 5.00 -4.06 -6.07
CA ALA A 131 3.54 -3.98 -5.98
C ALA A 131 3.07 -2.60 -5.49
N VAL A 132 3.74 -2.02 -4.48
CA VAL A 132 3.45 -0.66 -4.01
C VAL A 132 3.74 0.39 -5.08
N LYS A 133 4.86 0.25 -5.83
CA LYS A 133 5.19 1.12 -6.97
C LYS A 133 4.13 1.05 -8.07
N ALA A 134 3.69 -0.16 -8.45
CA ALA A 134 2.63 -0.34 -9.45
C ALA A 134 1.34 0.38 -9.02
N ARG A 135 0.95 0.25 -7.76
CA ARG A 135 -0.21 0.94 -7.19
C ARG A 135 -0.05 2.45 -7.17
N LEU A 136 1.13 2.97 -6.83
CA LEU A 136 1.46 4.39 -6.87
C LEU A 136 1.29 4.96 -8.27
N LEU A 137 1.89 4.31 -9.28
CA LEU A 137 1.86 4.79 -10.67
C LEU A 137 0.47 4.69 -11.29
N LEU A 138 -0.29 3.63 -10.97
CA LEU A 138 -1.70 3.51 -11.38
C LEU A 138 -2.55 4.63 -10.77
N TYR A 139 -2.33 4.95 -9.50
CA TYR A 139 -3.01 6.05 -8.82
C TYR A 139 -2.67 7.41 -9.47
N ALA A 140 -1.40 7.63 -9.81
CA ALA A 140 -0.92 8.85 -10.46
C ALA A 140 -1.41 9.00 -11.92
N ALA A 141 -1.68 7.88 -12.61
CA ALA A 141 -2.25 7.88 -13.95
C ALA A 141 -3.76 8.16 -13.97
N SER A 142 -4.44 8.04 -12.82
CA SER A 142 -5.89 8.26 -12.72
C SER A 142 -6.31 9.66 -13.19
N PRO A 143 -7.53 9.84 -13.71
CA PRO A 143 -7.99 11.13 -14.22
C PRO A 143 -7.79 12.31 -13.25
N LEU A 144 -7.98 12.08 -11.95
CA LEU A 144 -7.78 13.11 -10.93
C LEU A 144 -6.39 13.75 -10.99
N TRP A 145 -5.33 12.94 -11.16
CA TRP A 145 -3.94 13.40 -11.16
C TRP A 145 -3.33 13.50 -12.55
N ASN A 146 -4.14 13.25 -13.57
CA ASN A 146 -3.73 13.27 -14.97
C ASN A 146 -4.63 14.20 -15.79
N GLY A 147 -4.55 15.48 -15.47
CA GLY A 147 -5.18 16.55 -16.24
C GLY A 147 -6.60 16.95 -15.82
N SER A 148 -7.21 16.29 -14.82
CA SER A 148 -8.59 16.61 -14.40
C SER A 148 -8.72 17.02 -12.93
N PHE A 149 -7.65 17.60 -12.38
CA PHE A 149 -7.70 18.09 -10.99
C PHE A 149 -8.64 19.31 -10.88
N PRO A 150 -9.59 19.33 -9.92
CA PRO A 150 -10.64 20.37 -9.87
C PRO A 150 -10.14 21.78 -9.53
N TYR A 151 -8.91 21.89 -9.00
CA TYR A 151 -8.28 23.18 -8.65
C TYR A 151 -6.99 23.40 -9.46
N PRO A 152 -7.09 23.76 -10.76
CA PRO A 152 -5.94 23.80 -11.67
C PRO A 152 -4.88 24.85 -11.30
N ASN A 153 -5.24 25.87 -10.53
CA ASN A 153 -4.35 26.95 -10.10
C ASN A 153 -3.76 26.71 -8.69
N TRP A 154 -3.80 25.47 -8.19
CA TRP A 154 -3.22 25.16 -6.90
C TRP A 154 -1.70 25.27 -6.95
N GLN A 155 -1.15 26.18 -6.16
CA GLN A 155 0.28 26.50 -6.14
C GLN A 155 0.77 26.89 -4.74
N ASN A 156 2.08 26.78 -4.54
CA ASN A 156 2.75 27.30 -3.35
C ASN A 156 2.88 28.83 -3.41
N GLU A 157 2.92 29.47 -2.26
CA GLU A 157 3.25 30.89 -2.16
C GLU A 157 4.77 31.14 -2.25
N ASN A 158 5.55 30.41 -1.43
CA ASN A 158 6.96 30.68 -1.17
C ASN A 158 7.89 29.48 -1.42
N PHE A 159 7.43 28.44 -2.11
CA PHE A 159 8.24 27.25 -2.41
C PHE A 159 8.10 26.88 -3.88
N GLU A 160 9.21 26.46 -4.48
CA GLU A 160 9.25 26.01 -5.87
C GLU A 160 9.79 24.58 -5.96
N THR A 161 9.04 23.73 -6.66
CA THR A 161 9.48 22.37 -6.97
C THR A 161 10.43 22.40 -8.18
N PRO A 162 11.60 21.76 -8.12
CA PRO A 162 12.49 21.65 -9.26
C PRO A 162 11.77 21.13 -10.52
N GLY A 163 11.86 21.88 -11.62
CA GLY A 163 11.21 21.53 -12.89
C GLY A 163 9.71 21.86 -12.99
N TYR A 164 9.04 22.25 -11.89
CA TYR A 164 7.60 22.53 -11.87
C TYR A 164 7.26 23.94 -11.35
N GLY A 165 8.25 24.70 -10.85
CA GLY A 165 8.02 25.99 -10.22
C GLY A 165 7.08 25.88 -9.02
N LYS A 166 6.14 26.82 -8.92
CA LYS A 166 5.16 26.87 -7.79
C LYS A 166 3.96 25.97 -7.96
N ALA A 167 3.71 25.44 -9.16
CA ALA A 167 2.56 24.58 -9.42
C ALA A 167 2.61 23.28 -8.59
N LEU A 168 1.47 22.85 -8.08
CA LEU A 168 1.34 21.64 -7.27
C LEU A 168 0.75 20.45 -8.04
N VAL A 169 0.06 20.73 -9.17
CA VAL A 169 -0.61 19.71 -9.97
C VAL A 169 -0.46 20.00 -11.46
N SER A 170 -0.46 18.93 -12.25
CA SER A 170 -0.48 19.02 -13.71
C SER A 170 -1.92 19.10 -14.23
N ASN A 171 -2.17 20.07 -15.13
CA ASN A 171 -3.49 20.30 -15.74
C ASN A 171 -3.60 19.71 -17.15
N THR A 172 -2.59 18.97 -17.60
CA THR A 172 -2.53 18.38 -18.94
C THR A 172 -2.55 16.87 -18.81
N TYR A 173 -3.37 16.22 -19.64
CA TYR A 173 -3.36 14.78 -19.76
C TYR A 173 -2.06 14.29 -20.37
N ASP A 174 -1.45 13.29 -19.74
CA ASP A 174 -0.24 12.64 -20.19
C ASP A 174 -0.46 11.10 -20.28
N LYS A 175 -0.48 10.61 -21.52
CA LYS A 175 -0.63 9.17 -21.81
C LYS A 175 0.51 8.34 -21.23
N SER A 176 1.71 8.90 -21.13
CA SER A 176 2.89 8.18 -20.64
C SER A 176 2.73 7.71 -19.18
N LYS A 177 1.91 8.37 -18.37
CA LYS A 177 1.59 7.94 -17.00
C LYS A 177 0.91 6.56 -17.00
N TRP A 178 -0.01 6.30 -17.94
CA TRP A 178 -0.64 4.99 -18.09
C TRP A 178 0.32 3.93 -18.60
N GLU A 179 1.21 4.29 -19.52
CA GLU A 179 2.23 3.39 -20.06
C GLU A 179 3.22 2.97 -18.95
N ARG A 180 3.65 3.93 -18.11
CA ARG A 180 4.48 3.65 -16.93
C ARG A 180 3.75 2.76 -15.91
N ALA A 181 2.48 3.02 -15.65
CA ALA A 181 1.67 2.23 -14.73
C ALA A 181 1.53 0.78 -15.23
N LEU A 182 1.25 0.59 -16.53
CA LEU A 182 1.16 -0.73 -17.15
C LEU A 182 2.49 -1.50 -17.01
N ALA A 183 3.61 -0.86 -17.36
CA ALA A 183 4.93 -1.48 -17.26
C ALA A 183 5.26 -1.89 -15.81
N ALA A 184 4.94 -1.03 -14.83
CA ALA A 184 5.16 -1.34 -13.43
C ALA A 184 4.25 -2.48 -12.91
N CYS A 185 3.00 -2.55 -13.38
CA CYS A 185 2.11 -3.67 -13.06
C CYS A 185 2.62 -5.00 -13.63
N GLN A 186 3.12 -4.99 -14.87
CA GLN A 186 3.71 -6.17 -15.50
C GLN A 186 4.99 -6.61 -14.78
N GLU A 187 5.87 -5.66 -14.41
CA GLU A 187 7.08 -5.94 -13.63
C GLU A 187 6.73 -6.56 -12.27
N ALA A 188 5.80 -5.97 -11.54
CA ALA A 188 5.35 -6.45 -10.24
C ALA A 188 4.72 -7.86 -10.33
N LEU A 189 3.88 -8.10 -11.32
CA LEU A 189 3.25 -9.40 -11.55
C LEU A 189 4.30 -10.47 -11.87
N THR A 190 5.22 -10.17 -12.78
CA THR A 190 6.31 -11.09 -13.15
C THR A 190 7.16 -11.45 -11.93
N LEU A 191 7.58 -10.46 -11.15
CA LEU A 191 8.38 -10.72 -9.95
C LEU A 191 7.59 -11.53 -8.91
N ALA A 192 6.32 -11.20 -8.68
CA ALA A 192 5.47 -11.89 -7.72
C ALA A 192 5.30 -13.37 -8.07
N THR A 193 5.05 -13.69 -9.33
CA THR A 193 4.77 -15.06 -9.79
C THR A 193 6.03 -15.90 -10.05
N THR A 194 7.20 -15.27 -10.18
CA THR A 194 8.48 -16.00 -10.37
C THR A 194 9.22 -16.17 -9.04
N SER A 195 9.87 -15.10 -8.57
CA SER A 195 10.74 -15.12 -7.40
C SER A 195 10.00 -14.81 -6.09
N GLY A 196 8.82 -14.18 -6.16
CA GLY A 196 8.00 -13.82 -5.00
C GLY A 196 7.19 -15.00 -4.43
N ASP A 197 7.08 -16.11 -5.15
CA ASP A 197 6.27 -17.27 -4.78
C ASP A 197 4.79 -16.88 -4.51
N ARG A 198 4.21 -16.07 -5.40
CA ARG A 198 2.81 -15.62 -5.32
C ARG A 198 1.99 -16.20 -6.46
N GLU A 199 0.74 -16.55 -6.16
CA GLU A 199 -0.23 -17.05 -7.12
C GLU A 199 -1.65 -16.68 -6.71
N LEU A 200 -2.60 -16.69 -7.63
CA LEU A 200 -4.00 -16.48 -7.28
C LEU A 200 -4.50 -17.60 -6.38
N TYR A 201 -5.27 -17.24 -5.38
CA TYR A 201 -5.86 -18.19 -4.46
C TYR A 201 -6.99 -18.96 -5.14
N ASP A 202 -6.74 -20.23 -5.46
CA ASP A 202 -7.70 -21.15 -6.07
C ASP A 202 -7.55 -22.55 -5.44
N ASP A 203 -7.82 -22.66 -4.14
CA ASP A 203 -7.66 -23.89 -3.39
C ASP A 203 -8.96 -24.70 -3.33
N ASP A 204 -9.18 -25.55 -4.34
CA ASP A 204 -10.28 -26.52 -4.35
C ASP A 204 -10.15 -27.56 -3.24
N GLU A 205 -8.94 -27.91 -2.84
CA GLU A 205 -8.70 -28.88 -1.78
C GLU A 205 -9.12 -28.32 -0.41
N TYR A 206 -8.80 -27.03 -0.17
CA TYR A 206 -9.25 -26.35 1.04
C TYR A 206 -10.77 -26.31 1.14
N TYR A 207 -11.44 -25.96 0.04
CA TYR A 207 -12.90 -25.98 -0.06
C TYR A 207 -13.48 -27.38 0.21
N SER A 208 -12.91 -28.42 -0.38
CA SER A 208 -13.35 -29.80 -0.21
C SER A 208 -13.18 -30.32 1.22
N ARG A 209 -12.13 -29.88 1.92
CA ARG A 209 -11.86 -30.22 3.32
C ARG A 209 -12.87 -29.62 4.30
N GLN A 210 -13.54 -28.53 3.94
CA GLN A 210 -14.47 -27.85 4.86
C GLN A 210 -15.82 -28.56 5.01
N SER A 211 -16.12 -29.57 4.21
CA SER A 211 -17.39 -30.38 4.26
C SER A 211 -18.64 -29.51 4.44
N LEU A 212 -18.70 -28.39 3.73
CA LEU A 212 -19.74 -27.39 3.94
C LEU A 212 -21.06 -27.85 3.33
N ASN A 213 -22.09 -28.00 4.16
CA ASN A 213 -23.48 -28.03 3.70
C ASN A 213 -23.85 -26.63 3.21
N LEU A 214 -23.69 -26.40 1.90
CA LEU A 214 -23.98 -25.12 1.31
C LEU A 214 -25.49 -24.92 1.18
N PRO A 215 -26.03 -23.77 1.61
CA PRO A 215 -27.45 -23.49 1.46
C PRO A 215 -27.83 -23.32 -0.01
N PHE A 216 -29.06 -23.64 -0.34
CA PHE A 216 -29.63 -23.31 -1.66
C PHE A 216 -29.71 -21.79 -1.82
N VAL A 217 -29.26 -21.27 -2.97
CA VAL A 217 -29.33 -19.84 -3.30
C VAL A 217 -30.51 -19.62 -4.26
N PRO A 218 -31.59 -18.90 -3.85
CA PRO A 218 -32.69 -18.58 -4.73
C PRO A 218 -32.24 -17.80 -5.96
N GLY A 219 -32.75 -18.17 -7.14
CA GLY A 219 -32.40 -17.52 -8.41
C GLY A 219 -31.27 -18.18 -9.20
N VAL A 220 -30.61 -19.18 -8.63
CA VAL A 220 -29.69 -20.06 -9.36
C VAL A 220 -30.48 -21.29 -9.82
N ALA A 221 -30.55 -21.49 -11.12
CA ALA A 221 -31.55 -22.39 -11.73
C ALA A 221 -31.29 -23.89 -11.51
N ASP A 222 -30.03 -24.29 -11.33
CA ASP A 222 -29.60 -25.69 -11.24
C ASP A 222 -28.85 -25.96 -9.94
N VAL A 223 -28.90 -27.21 -9.47
CA VAL A 223 -28.18 -27.64 -8.26
C VAL A 223 -26.65 -27.57 -8.48
N GLU A 224 -26.17 -27.92 -9.66
CA GLU A 224 -24.73 -27.86 -9.97
C GLU A 224 -24.27 -26.42 -10.17
N ASP A 225 -25.06 -25.58 -10.86
CA ASP A 225 -24.81 -24.13 -10.97
C ASP A 225 -24.79 -23.48 -9.58
N ASN A 226 -25.67 -23.90 -8.69
CA ASN A 226 -25.72 -23.42 -7.31
C ASN A 226 -24.46 -23.82 -6.53
N LYS A 227 -23.99 -25.05 -6.68
CA LYS A 227 -22.74 -25.50 -6.05
C LYS A 227 -21.54 -24.71 -6.57
N GLU A 228 -21.44 -24.52 -7.89
CA GLU A 228 -20.34 -23.76 -8.49
C GLU A 228 -20.37 -22.30 -8.06
N PHE A 229 -21.53 -21.66 -8.05
CA PHE A 229 -21.69 -20.31 -7.52
C PHE A 229 -21.22 -20.20 -6.08
N LEU A 230 -21.68 -21.09 -5.19
CA LEU A 230 -21.30 -21.09 -3.79
C LEU A 230 -19.82 -21.41 -3.58
N LYS A 231 -19.25 -22.30 -4.39
CA LYS A 231 -17.82 -22.57 -4.40
C LYS A 231 -17.01 -21.30 -4.69
N ASN A 232 -17.40 -20.54 -5.73
CA ASN A 232 -16.73 -19.29 -6.08
C ASN A 232 -16.89 -18.21 -4.98
N VAL A 233 -18.07 -18.11 -4.36
CA VAL A 233 -18.29 -17.23 -3.21
C VAL A 233 -17.37 -17.61 -2.05
N MET A 234 -17.22 -18.90 -1.76
CA MET A 234 -16.36 -19.39 -0.68
C MET A 234 -14.88 -19.18 -0.99
N LYS A 235 -14.43 -19.42 -2.24
CA LYS A 235 -13.07 -19.08 -2.68
C LYS A 235 -12.75 -17.61 -2.43
N MET A 236 -13.64 -16.71 -2.87
CA MET A 236 -13.49 -15.28 -2.65
C MET A 236 -13.41 -14.93 -1.15
N ARG A 237 -14.25 -15.55 -0.33
CA ARG A 237 -14.24 -15.36 1.12
C ARG A 237 -12.93 -15.84 1.73
N TYR A 238 -12.44 -17.01 1.33
CA TYR A 238 -11.19 -17.55 1.87
C TYR A 238 -9.97 -16.79 1.37
N ALA A 239 -9.94 -16.32 0.14
CA ALA A 239 -8.88 -15.47 -0.36
C ALA A 239 -8.65 -14.22 0.52
N VAL A 240 -9.72 -13.70 1.14
CA VAL A 240 -9.64 -12.53 2.04
C VAL A 240 -9.36 -12.91 3.50
N SER A 241 -9.76 -14.11 3.94
CA SER A 241 -9.72 -14.50 5.35
C SER A 241 -8.65 -15.53 5.71
N THR A 242 -8.06 -16.21 4.72
CA THR A 242 -7.04 -17.23 4.94
C THR A 242 -5.65 -16.58 4.99
N ARG A 243 -4.80 -17.04 5.91
CA ARG A 243 -3.43 -16.54 6.07
C ARG A 243 -2.49 -17.11 5.02
N GLU A 244 -1.37 -16.41 4.78
CA GLU A 244 -0.29 -16.95 3.97
C GLU A 244 0.23 -18.29 4.54
N SER A 245 0.37 -18.39 5.87
CA SER A 245 0.78 -19.63 6.55
C SER A 245 -0.21 -20.79 6.39
N GLU A 246 -1.43 -20.51 5.95
CA GLU A 246 -2.48 -21.49 5.64
C GLU A 246 -2.57 -21.79 4.14
N GLY A 247 -1.58 -21.33 3.34
CA GLY A 247 -1.47 -21.59 1.92
C GLY A 247 -2.00 -20.46 1.00
N ASN A 248 -2.41 -19.32 1.54
CA ASN A 248 -2.88 -18.21 0.72
C ASN A 248 -1.71 -17.40 0.15
N LYS A 249 -1.26 -17.78 -1.04
CA LYS A 249 -0.17 -17.10 -1.74
C LYS A 249 -0.58 -15.81 -2.47
N GLU A 250 -1.87 -15.48 -2.51
CA GLU A 250 -2.34 -14.22 -3.11
C GLU A 250 -1.96 -12.99 -2.26
N ILE A 251 -1.70 -13.18 -0.97
CA ILE A 251 -1.31 -12.08 -0.08
C ILE A 251 0.13 -11.67 -0.37
N ILE A 252 0.31 -10.49 -0.97
CA ILE A 252 1.63 -9.91 -1.21
C ILE A 252 2.18 -9.27 0.06
N TRP A 253 1.35 -8.54 0.81
CA TRP A 253 1.74 -7.88 2.05
C TRP A 253 0.56 -7.74 3.00
N GLY A 254 0.74 -8.13 4.24
CA GLY A 254 -0.26 -8.08 5.30
C GLY A 254 0.32 -7.69 6.66
N LEU A 255 -0.54 -7.27 7.56
CA LEU A 255 -0.19 -6.99 8.95
C LEU A 255 -0.14 -8.29 9.76
N SER A 256 1.02 -8.59 10.36
CA SER A 256 1.23 -9.82 11.11
C SER A 256 0.47 -9.91 12.44
N ASN A 257 0.19 -8.77 13.08
CA ASN A 257 -0.27 -8.72 14.49
C ASN A 257 -1.70 -8.21 14.71
N GLN A 258 -2.44 -7.81 13.66
CA GLN A 258 -3.82 -7.30 13.80
C GLN A 258 -4.86 -8.18 13.12
N PHE A 259 -4.64 -9.47 13.14
CA PHE A 259 -5.45 -10.41 12.40
C PHE A 259 -6.94 -10.39 12.79
N ASP A 260 -7.25 -10.23 14.07
CA ASP A 260 -8.62 -10.26 14.58
C ASP A 260 -9.50 -9.11 14.12
N PHE A 261 -8.92 -7.93 13.89
CA PHE A 261 -9.69 -6.77 13.49
C PHE A 261 -10.08 -6.84 12.00
N TYR A 262 -9.15 -7.23 11.12
CA TYR A 262 -9.38 -7.26 9.68
C TYR A 262 -10.08 -8.52 9.19
N SER A 263 -9.89 -9.66 9.85
CA SER A 263 -10.62 -10.89 9.54
C SER A 263 -12.12 -10.81 9.89
N ARG A 264 -12.48 -9.93 10.82
CA ARG A 264 -13.89 -9.69 11.20
C ARG A 264 -14.61 -8.69 10.29
N TYR A 265 -13.91 -7.84 9.58
CA TYR A 265 -14.50 -6.83 8.71
C TYR A 265 -15.27 -7.42 7.52
N PRO A 266 -14.72 -8.37 6.75
CA PRO A 266 -15.48 -9.03 5.69
C PRO A 266 -16.72 -9.76 6.20
N LEU A 267 -16.62 -10.38 7.39
CA LEU A 267 -17.76 -11.05 8.04
C LEU A 267 -18.84 -10.05 8.48
N ARG A 268 -18.46 -8.87 8.95
CA ARG A 268 -19.42 -7.82 9.28
C ARG A 268 -20.10 -7.24 8.04
N CYS A 269 -19.38 -7.00 6.96
CA CYS A 269 -19.97 -6.55 5.70
C CYS A 269 -20.96 -7.58 5.12
N LEU A 270 -20.63 -8.87 5.18
CA LEU A 270 -21.52 -9.94 4.74
C LEU A 270 -22.76 -10.11 5.67
N LEU A 271 -22.61 -9.86 6.95
CA LEU A 271 -23.71 -9.87 7.91
C LEU A 271 -24.65 -8.66 7.77
N TYR A 272 -24.14 -7.52 7.29
CA TYR A 272 -24.99 -6.34 7.01
C TYR A 272 -25.74 -6.41 5.69
N THR A 273 -25.30 -7.23 4.75
CA THR A 273 -25.93 -7.38 3.43
C THR A 273 -26.88 -8.58 3.33
N SER A 274 -26.84 -9.50 4.27
CA SER A 274 -27.84 -10.58 4.39
C SER A 274 -28.93 -10.15 5.37
N PRO A 275 -30.24 -10.31 5.04
CA PRO A 275 -31.30 -10.11 6.00
C PRO A 275 -31.05 -11.01 7.21
N SER A 276 -31.01 -10.40 8.39
CA SER A 276 -30.87 -11.14 9.63
C SER A 276 -32.06 -12.06 9.80
N PRO A 277 -31.90 -13.32 10.24
CA PRO A 277 -33.01 -14.19 10.60
C PRO A 277 -33.90 -13.63 11.72
N ARG A 278 -33.52 -12.49 12.32
CA ARG A 278 -34.33 -11.77 13.32
C ARG A 278 -35.25 -10.70 12.71
N ASP A 279 -35.09 -10.42 11.42
CA ASP A 279 -35.90 -9.40 10.69
C ASP A 279 -36.94 -10.07 9.78
N ALA A 280 -37.17 -11.38 9.93
CA ALA A 280 -38.20 -12.17 9.26
C ALA A 280 -39.36 -12.50 10.23
#